data_6eecaaa847341887cd27c3cabb5ca8a1
#
_entry.id   6eecaaa847341887cd27c3cabb5ca8a1
#
_cell.length_a   1.000
_cell.length_b   1.000
_cell.length_c   1.000
_cell.angle_alpha   90.00
_cell.angle_beta   90.00
_cell.angle_gamma   90.00
#
_symmetry.space_group_name_H-M   'P 1'
#
loop_
_entity.id
_entity.type
_entity.pdbx_description
1 polymer ?
#
loop_
_entity_poly.entity_id
_entity_poly.type
_entity_poly.pdbx_seq_one_letter_code
_entity_poly.pdbx_strand_id
1 'polypeptide(L)'
;METVKTATYSILINREPKGFITPTRGIRQGDPLSPYLFLLYAEGLSPLIQKAADTNRLKGIYSCRGGVCISHLLFADDSLLFCEAKIGECCQLLDILTQYEKVSGQAINRAKTILFFSQNTKDMETIHKLMGAQVMTSCEKYLGLPMVGIKSKVGMFKELQERIIKKMMGLKEKTISKAGRETLIKSVVQAILTYSMSIFQIPRSVCKDIKSIRAKYWWGQTRNEKKIHWINCKRLCMPKNRGGMGFRDIHAFKFSTLLC
;
A
#
# COMPACT_ATOMS: atom_id res chain seq x y z
N MET A 1 26.11 9.44 18.53
CA MET A 1 26.51 8.90 17.22
C MET A 1 27.52 7.75 17.31
N GLU A 2 28.17 7.52 18.40
CA GLU A 2 29.11 6.39 18.55
C GLU A 2 28.43 5.01 18.47
N THR A 3 27.26 4.85 19.07
CA THR A 3 26.47 3.61 19.04
C THR A 3 26.14 3.07 17.64
N VAL A 4 26.11 3.93 16.61
CA VAL A 4 25.89 3.53 15.22
C VAL A 4 27.20 3.13 14.55
N LYS A 5 28.32 3.77 14.91
CA LYS A 5 29.64 3.52 14.29
C LYS A 5 30.35 2.29 14.84
N THR A 6 29.99 1.86 16.05
CA THR A 6 30.65 0.74 16.74
C THR A 6 29.97 -0.61 16.50
N ALA A 7 28.88 -0.64 15.72
CA ALA A 7 28.19 -1.89 15.42
C ALA A 7 29.03 -2.77 14.48
N THR A 8 29.23 -4.03 14.89
CA THR A 8 29.91 -5.04 14.10
C THR A 8 29.03 -6.27 13.97
N TYR A 9 29.15 -7.00 12.88
CA TYR A 9 28.31 -8.16 12.59
C TYR A 9 29.17 -9.41 12.33
N SER A 10 28.60 -10.56 12.68
CA SER A 10 29.12 -11.87 12.32
C SER A 10 28.04 -12.71 11.69
N ILE A 11 28.38 -13.60 10.78
CA ILE A 11 27.46 -14.54 10.19
C ILE A 11 27.43 -15.80 11.03
N LEU A 12 26.25 -16.23 11.49
CA LEU A 12 26.10 -17.50 12.19
C LEU A 12 26.05 -18.66 11.18
N ILE A 13 27.11 -19.50 11.18
CA ILE A 13 27.14 -20.73 10.40
C ILE A 13 27.18 -21.90 11.40
N ASN A 14 26.16 -22.76 11.35
CA ASN A 14 25.97 -23.87 12.29
C ASN A 14 26.02 -23.45 13.78
N ARG A 15 25.45 -22.31 14.11
CA ARG A 15 25.44 -21.66 15.44
C ARG A 15 26.78 -21.10 15.91
N GLU A 16 27.82 -21.11 15.09
CA GLU A 16 29.08 -20.46 15.37
C GLU A 16 29.23 -19.14 14.63
N PRO A 17 29.55 -18.02 15.30
CA PRO A 17 29.79 -16.76 14.63
C PRO A 17 31.07 -16.84 13.80
N LYS A 18 30.95 -16.64 12.48
CA LYS A 18 32.10 -16.63 11.54
C LYS A 18 32.11 -15.31 10.76
N GLY A 19 33.32 -14.83 10.54
CA GLY A 19 33.59 -13.58 9.86
C GLY A 19 33.29 -12.35 10.73
N PHE A 20 33.88 -11.23 10.32
CA PHE A 20 33.73 -9.94 10.98
C PHE A 20 33.37 -8.90 9.92
N ILE A 21 32.21 -8.29 10.04
CA ILE A 21 31.73 -7.29 9.09
C ILE A 21 31.56 -5.96 9.83
N THR A 22 32.34 -4.96 9.41
CA THR A 22 32.19 -3.59 9.89
C THR A 22 31.43 -2.80 8.84
N PRO A 23 30.18 -2.38 9.09
CA PRO A 23 29.43 -1.62 8.12
C PRO A 23 30.01 -0.21 7.97
N THR A 24 30.17 0.24 6.73
CA THR A 24 30.66 1.60 6.43
C THR A 24 29.49 2.58 6.23
N ARG A 25 28.26 2.08 6.07
CA ARG A 25 27.05 2.87 5.86
C ARG A 25 25.80 2.06 6.23
N GLY A 26 24.69 2.77 6.40
CA GLY A 26 23.38 2.19 6.73
C GLY A 26 23.14 2.11 8.24
N ILE A 27 21.94 1.70 8.60
CA ILE A 27 21.48 1.56 9.97
C ILE A 27 21.16 0.09 10.21
N ARG A 28 21.41 -0.40 11.43
CA ARG A 28 21.16 -1.80 11.78
C ARG A 28 19.67 -2.13 11.71
N GLN A 29 19.32 -3.15 10.95
CA GLN A 29 17.96 -3.67 10.91
C GLN A 29 17.62 -4.32 12.26
N GLY A 30 16.47 -3.94 12.85
CA GLY A 30 16.03 -4.42 14.16
C GLY A 30 16.59 -3.66 15.37
N ASP A 31 17.41 -2.62 15.16
CA ASP A 31 17.85 -1.73 16.23
C ASP A 31 16.69 -0.78 16.62
N PRO A 32 16.37 -0.62 17.91
CA PRO A 32 15.31 0.27 18.36
C PRO A 32 15.49 1.74 17.96
N LEU A 33 16.72 2.20 17.77
CA LEU A 33 17.04 3.58 17.35
C LEU A 33 16.92 3.78 15.83
N SER A 34 17.03 2.72 15.04
CA SER A 34 17.02 2.81 13.58
C SER A 34 15.78 3.51 12.99
N PRO A 35 14.54 3.25 13.46
CA PRO A 35 13.37 3.95 12.96
C PRO A 35 13.40 5.46 13.23
N TYR A 36 13.87 5.87 14.39
CA TYR A 36 13.97 7.30 14.77
C TYR A 36 15.04 8.02 13.95
N LEU A 37 16.19 7.39 13.76
CA LEU A 37 17.24 7.93 12.91
C LEU A 37 16.78 8.05 11.46
N PHE A 38 16.04 7.04 10.96
CA PHE A 38 15.48 7.09 9.62
C PHE A 38 14.49 8.25 9.46
N LEU A 39 13.60 8.48 10.43
CA LEU A 39 12.67 9.61 10.42
C LEU A 39 13.42 10.95 10.38
N LEU A 40 14.48 11.12 11.18
CA LEU A 40 15.28 12.34 11.16
C LEU A 40 15.94 12.59 9.80
N TYR A 41 16.39 11.53 9.12
CA TYR A 41 16.91 11.66 7.76
C TYR A 41 15.81 11.98 6.75
N ALA A 42 14.67 11.31 6.82
CA ALA A 42 13.54 11.53 5.92
C ALA A 42 12.98 12.95 6.05
N GLU A 43 12.92 13.48 7.28
CA GLU A 43 12.56 14.89 7.56
C GLU A 43 13.50 15.87 6.85
N GLY A 44 14.74 15.53 6.58
CA GLY A 44 15.67 16.38 5.82
C GLY A 44 15.27 16.61 4.36
N LEU A 45 14.53 15.68 3.74
CA LEU A 45 14.07 15.80 2.35
C LEU A 45 12.87 16.75 2.25
N SER A 46 11.94 16.69 3.20
CA SER A 46 10.70 17.48 3.17
C SER A 46 10.94 19.00 3.08
N PRO A 47 11.80 19.64 3.89
CA PRO A 47 12.10 21.07 3.77
C PRO A 47 12.76 21.46 2.44
N LEU A 48 13.57 20.60 1.85
CA LEU A 48 14.20 20.88 0.54
C LEU A 48 13.14 20.96 -0.56
N ILE A 49 12.19 20.02 -0.56
CA ILE A 49 11.08 20.01 -1.51
C ILE A 49 10.14 21.18 -1.23
N GLN A 50 9.80 21.45 0.04
CA GLN A 50 8.94 22.55 0.43
C GLN A 50 9.53 23.90 0.00
N LYS A 51 10.82 24.14 0.25
CA LYS A 51 11.51 25.35 -0.19
C LYS A 51 11.44 25.54 -1.71
N ALA A 52 11.55 24.45 -2.48
CA ALA A 52 11.43 24.52 -3.94
C ALA A 52 9.98 24.82 -4.37
N ALA A 53 8.99 24.30 -3.65
CA ALA A 53 7.58 24.61 -3.87
C ALA A 53 7.26 26.07 -3.53
N ASP A 54 7.71 26.57 -2.38
CA ASP A 54 7.51 27.97 -1.93
C ASP A 54 8.15 28.99 -2.89
N THR A 55 9.27 28.61 -3.52
CA THR A 55 9.95 29.43 -4.53
C THR A 55 9.43 29.20 -5.96
N ASN A 56 8.30 28.50 -6.14
CA ASN A 56 7.71 28.15 -7.43
C ASN A 56 8.65 27.42 -8.41
N ARG A 57 9.68 26.75 -7.89
CA ARG A 57 10.59 25.90 -8.69
C ARG A 57 10.05 24.50 -8.90
N LEU A 58 9.19 24.04 -8.00
CA LEU A 58 8.43 22.81 -8.12
C LEU A 58 6.95 23.13 -7.91
N LYS A 59 6.10 22.60 -8.78
CA LYS A 59 4.66 22.69 -8.62
C LYS A 59 4.12 21.31 -8.25
N GLY A 60 3.50 21.24 -7.08
CA GLY A 60 2.80 20.04 -6.64
C GLY A 60 1.46 19.84 -7.37
N ILE A 61 0.72 18.86 -6.93
CA ILE A 61 -0.64 18.59 -7.38
C ILE A 61 -1.66 19.12 -6.36
N TYR A 62 -2.80 19.61 -6.86
CA TYR A 62 -3.92 20.00 -6.00
C TYR A 62 -4.85 18.83 -5.78
N SER A 63 -5.21 18.53 -4.54
CA SER A 63 -6.15 17.46 -4.19
C SER A 63 -7.54 17.69 -4.78
N CYS A 64 -7.97 18.95 -4.88
CA CYS A 64 -9.21 19.41 -5.53
C CYS A 64 -9.08 20.89 -5.89
N ARG A 65 -10.06 21.43 -6.59
CA ARG A 65 -10.09 22.89 -6.89
C ARG A 65 -10.15 23.69 -5.58
N GLY A 66 -9.14 24.52 -5.31
CA GLY A 66 -8.99 25.26 -4.06
C GLY A 66 -8.52 24.44 -2.86
N GLY A 67 -8.14 23.18 -3.07
CA GLY A 67 -7.60 22.30 -2.02
C GLY A 67 -6.10 22.53 -1.76
N VAL A 68 -5.56 21.70 -0.88
CA VAL A 68 -4.14 21.73 -0.50
C VAL A 68 -3.28 21.28 -1.68
N CYS A 69 -2.20 22.02 -1.94
CA CYS A 69 -1.16 21.63 -2.88
C CYS A 69 -0.23 20.61 -2.22
N ILE A 70 -0.06 19.46 -2.84
CA ILE A 70 0.78 18.37 -2.35
C ILE A 70 1.98 18.26 -3.28
N SER A 71 3.18 18.47 -2.75
CA SER A 71 4.44 18.31 -3.46
C SER A 71 5.10 16.96 -3.23
N HIS A 72 4.87 16.35 -2.06
CA HIS A 72 5.42 15.05 -1.69
C HIS A 72 4.58 14.35 -0.62
N LEU A 73 4.68 13.03 -0.56
CA LEU A 73 4.16 12.19 0.50
C LEU A 73 5.23 11.16 0.86
N LEU A 74 5.56 11.06 2.14
CA LEU A 74 6.55 10.12 2.66
C LEU A 74 5.84 9.07 3.51
N PHE A 75 6.18 7.81 3.32
CA PHE A 75 5.67 6.70 4.11
C PHE A 75 6.76 5.62 4.25
N ALA A 76 7.36 5.52 5.42
CA ALA A 76 8.53 4.69 5.68
C ALA A 76 9.62 4.94 4.61
N ASP A 77 10.06 3.91 3.90
CA ASP A 77 11.02 3.98 2.80
C ASP A 77 10.43 4.39 1.44
N ASP A 78 9.09 4.40 1.33
CA ASP A 78 8.41 4.82 0.11
C ASP A 78 8.19 6.34 0.08
N SER A 79 8.48 6.97 -1.05
CA SER A 79 8.31 8.40 -1.27
C SER A 79 7.56 8.65 -2.58
N LEU A 80 6.50 9.44 -2.53
CA LEU A 80 5.82 9.98 -3.70
C LEU A 80 6.16 11.44 -3.86
N LEU A 81 6.69 11.81 -5.01
CA LEU A 81 7.07 13.19 -5.34
C LEU A 81 6.23 13.65 -6.54
N PHE A 82 5.73 14.87 -6.46
CA PHE A 82 4.83 15.43 -7.47
C PHE A 82 5.42 16.69 -8.05
N CYS A 83 5.49 16.76 -9.38
CA CYS A 83 5.89 17.97 -10.09
C CYS A 83 5.18 18.07 -11.45
N GLU A 84 5.19 19.22 -12.09
CA GLU A 84 4.78 19.33 -13.48
C GLU A 84 5.76 18.56 -14.38
N ALA A 85 5.26 17.92 -15.42
CA ALA A 85 6.07 17.19 -16.39
C ALA A 85 6.78 18.16 -17.37
N LYS A 86 7.64 19.01 -16.80
CA LYS A 86 8.51 19.96 -17.49
C LYS A 86 9.96 19.63 -17.20
N ILE A 87 10.82 19.72 -18.20
CA ILE A 87 12.26 19.40 -18.07
C ILE A 87 12.90 20.20 -16.93
N GLY A 88 12.58 21.50 -16.82
CA GLY A 88 13.13 22.36 -15.77
C GLY A 88 12.76 21.93 -14.35
N GLU A 89 11.50 21.53 -14.10
CA GLU A 89 11.08 21.02 -12.79
C GLU A 89 11.69 19.66 -12.48
N CYS A 90 11.81 18.78 -13.48
CA CYS A 90 12.47 17.50 -13.32
C CYS A 90 13.95 17.64 -12.99
N CYS A 91 14.67 18.60 -13.61
CA CYS A 91 16.05 18.93 -13.25
C CYS A 91 16.17 19.41 -11.80
N GLN A 92 15.28 20.32 -11.37
CA GLN A 92 15.26 20.80 -9.99
C GLN A 92 15.00 19.68 -8.99
N LEU A 93 14.10 18.76 -9.32
CA LEU A 93 13.84 17.60 -8.49
C LEU A 93 15.07 16.69 -8.37
N LEU A 94 15.77 16.43 -9.47
CA LEU A 94 17.02 15.67 -9.48
C LEU A 94 18.12 16.34 -8.66
N ASP A 95 18.25 17.65 -8.73
CA ASP A 95 19.22 18.41 -7.93
C ASP A 95 18.93 18.27 -6.44
N ILE A 96 17.67 18.41 -6.04
CA ILE A 96 17.24 18.22 -4.64
C ILE A 96 17.56 16.81 -4.18
N LEU A 97 17.21 15.79 -4.96
CA LEU A 97 17.48 14.40 -4.63
C LEU A 97 18.97 14.11 -4.51
N THR A 98 19.78 14.66 -5.45
CA THR A 98 21.24 14.51 -5.42
C THR A 98 21.85 15.21 -4.19
N GLN A 99 21.35 16.39 -3.83
CA GLN A 99 21.78 17.07 -2.62
C GLN A 99 21.44 16.27 -1.37
N TYR A 100 20.22 15.72 -1.32
CA TYR A 100 19.77 14.87 -0.22
C TYR A 100 20.62 13.59 -0.09
N GLU A 101 20.92 12.90 -1.20
CA GLU A 101 21.80 11.72 -1.22
C GLU A 101 23.18 12.02 -0.65
N LYS A 102 23.77 13.15 -1.02
CA LYS A 102 25.11 13.56 -0.55
C LYS A 102 25.14 13.83 0.96
N VAL A 103 24.08 14.43 1.50
CA VAL A 103 24.01 14.81 2.92
C VAL A 103 23.57 13.64 3.81
N SER A 104 22.57 12.90 3.38
CA SER A 104 22.01 11.78 4.15
C SER A 104 22.80 10.48 4.05
N GLY A 105 23.60 10.31 2.98
CA GLY A 105 24.25 9.04 2.65
C GLY A 105 23.28 7.96 2.16
N GLN A 106 21.98 8.29 2.02
CA GLN A 106 20.99 7.39 1.41
C GLN A 106 21.09 7.48 -0.11
N ALA A 107 20.90 6.37 -0.80
CA ALA A 107 20.87 6.33 -2.26
C ALA A 107 19.47 5.98 -2.76
N ILE A 108 18.98 6.75 -3.70
CA ILE A 108 17.69 6.48 -4.34
C ILE A 108 17.84 5.29 -5.27
N ASN A 109 17.02 4.28 -5.08
CA ASN A 109 17.01 3.09 -5.93
C ASN A 109 16.27 3.36 -7.24
N ARG A 110 17.00 3.85 -8.25
CA ARG A 110 16.43 4.19 -9.56
C ARG A 110 15.82 2.99 -10.29
N ALA A 111 16.31 1.79 -10.02
CA ALA A 111 15.74 0.56 -10.60
C ALA A 111 14.35 0.23 -10.04
N LYS A 112 14.04 0.66 -8.82
CA LYS A 112 12.72 0.51 -8.19
C LYS A 112 11.86 1.77 -8.30
N THR A 113 12.45 2.90 -8.70
CA THR A 113 11.71 4.16 -8.88
C THR A 113 10.88 4.09 -10.15
N ILE A 114 9.64 4.57 -10.06
CA ILE A 114 8.65 4.51 -11.12
C ILE A 114 8.17 5.91 -11.42
N LEU A 115 8.14 6.26 -12.70
CA LEU A 115 7.59 7.50 -13.21
C LEU A 115 6.14 7.28 -13.66
N PHE A 116 5.24 8.07 -13.14
CA PHE A 116 3.85 8.12 -13.58
C PHE A 116 3.59 9.43 -14.31
N PHE A 117 3.18 9.34 -15.56
CA PHE A 117 2.85 10.49 -16.39
C PHE A 117 1.35 10.66 -16.58
N SER A 118 0.88 11.89 -16.56
CA SER A 118 -0.46 12.23 -17.02
C SER A 118 -0.59 11.98 -18.52
N GLN A 119 -1.80 11.67 -18.99
CA GLN A 119 -2.08 11.40 -20.42
C GLN A 119 -1.70 12.57 -21.35
N ASN A 120 -1.62 13.78 -20.83
CA ASN A 120 -1.33 15.00 -21.61
C ASN A 120 0.16 15.39 -21.61
N THR A 121 1.05 14.51 -21.14
CA THR A 121 2.50 14.81 -21.07
C THR A 121 3.13 14.76 -22.46
N LYS A 122 3.76 15.86 -22.89
CA LYS A 122 4.41 15.96 -24.22
C LYS A 122 5.85 15.43 -24.22
N ASP A 123 6.62 15.70 -23.16
CA ASP A 123 8.07 15.45 -23.10
C ASP A 123 8.43 14.15 -22.37
N MET A 124 7.55 13.14 -22.43
CA MET A 124 7.66 11.90 -21.66
C MET A 124 9.01 11.18 -21.86
N GLU A 125 9.45 11.03 -23.13
CA GLU A 125 10.71 10.34 -23.46
C GLU A 125 11.93 11.08 -22.93
N THR A 126 11.95 12.41 -23.05
CA THR A 126 13.05 13.24 -22.56
C THR A 126 13.16 13.19 -21.05
N ILE A 127 12.03 13.30 -20.35
CA ILE A 127 11.96 13.20 -18.89
C ILE A 127 12.35 11.80 -18.42
N HIS A 128 11.89 10.74 -19.10
CA HIS A 128 12.28 9.38 -18.80
C HIS A 128 13.80 9.17 -18.87
N LYS A 129 14.43 9.63 -19.95
CA LYS A 129 15.89 9.56 -20.11
C LYS A 129 16.63 10.38 -19.05
N LEU A 130 16.12 11.56 -18.69
CA LEU A 130 16.70 12.43 -17.68
C LEU A 130 16.63 11.80 -16.28
N MET A 131 15.48 11.27 -15.90
CA MET A 131 15.25 10.68 -14.57
C MET A 131 15.94 9.32 -14.39
N GLY A 132 16.13 8.55 -15.46
CA GLY A 132 16.76 7.24 -15.44
C GLY A 132 15.97 6.20 -14.62
N ALA A 133 14.67 6.37 -14.51
CA ALA A 133 13.76 5.53 -13.74
C ALA A 133 12.72 4.88 -14.66
N GLN A 134 12.08 3.80 -14.23
CA GLN A 134 11.13 3.07 -15.05
C GLN A 134 9.83 3.85 -15.24
N VAL A 135 9.26 3.80 -16.45
CA VAL A 135 7.93 4.37 -16.70
C VAL A 135 6.86 3.32 -16.35
N MET A 136 5.83 3.75 -15.65
CA MET A 136 4.70 2.89 -15.34
C MET A 136 4.01 2.41 -16.62
N THR A 137 4.06 1.10 -16.86
CA THR A 137 3.42 0.45 -18.03
C THR A 137 2.12 -0.24 -17.66
N SER A 138 1.92 -0.57 -16.39
CA SER A 138 0.77 -1.32 -15.89
C SER A 138 0.27 -0.76 -14.56
N CYS A 139 -0.82 -1.33 -14.06
CA CYS A 139 -1.38 -0.94 -12.76
C CYS A 139 -0.46 -1.35 -11.62
N GLU A 140 0.44 -0.48 -11.22
CA GLU A 140 1.31 -0.68 -10.08
C GLU A 140 0.62 -0.33 -8.77
N LYS A 141 1.13 -0.89 -7.69
CA LYS A 141 0.55 -0.74 -6.35
C LYS A 141 1.41 0.19 -5.52
N TYR A 142 0.75 1.12 -4.86
CA TYR A 142 1.33 1.88 -3.78
C TYR A 142 0.68 1.47 -2.47
N LEU A 143 1.48 1.08 -1.50
CA LEU A 143 1.02 0.55 -0.20
C LEU A 143 -0.01 -0.61 -0.33
N GLY A 144 0.20 -1.48 -1.32
CA GLY A 144 -0.69 -2.63 -1.59
C GLY A 144 -2.01 -2.29 -2.27
N LEU A 145 -2.23 -1.03 -2.63
CA LEU A 145 -3.41 -0.57 -3.37
C LEU A 145 -3.01 -0.13 -4.79
N PRO A 146 -3.86 -0.39 -5.78
CA PRO A 146 -3.57 0.01 -7.15
C PRO A 146 -3.51 1.53 -7.29
N MET A 147 -2.45 2.04 -7.92
CA MET A 147 -2.35 3.45 -8.28
C MET A 147 -3.29 3.78 -9.46
N VAL A 148 -3.63 5.05 -9.57
CA VAL A 148 -4.61 5.56 -10.55
C VAL A 148 -4.15 5.30 -11.99
N GLY A 149 -5.04 4.78 -12.80
CA GLY A 149 -4.82 4.45 -14.23
C GLY A 149 -5.77 3.39 -14.75
N ILE A 150 -6.56 2.79 -13.87
CA ILE A 150 -7.49 1.72 -14.25
C ILE A 150 -8.75 2.36 -14.82
N LYS A 151 -9.00 2.11 -16.12
CA LYS A 151 -10.22 2.56 -16.83
C LYS A 151 -11.52 2.05 -16.20
N SER A 152 -11.47 1.01 -15.35
CA SER A 152 -12.62 0.41 -14.70
C SER A 152 -12.42 0.24 -13.19
N LYS A 153 -13.27 0.90 -12.38
CA LYS A 153 -13.31 0.68 -10.91
C LYS A 153 -13.56 -0.79 -10.55
N VAL A 154 -14.28 -1.54 -11.37
CA VAL A 154 -14.54 -2.98 -11.15
C VAL A 154 -13.26 -3.80 -11.34
N GLY A 155 -12.45 -3.49 -12.37
CA GLY A 155 -11.18 -4.16 -12.63
C GLY A 155 -10.18 -4.01 -11.48
N MET A 156 -10.16 -2.83 -10.85
CA MET A 156 -9.31 -2.54 -9.68
C MET A 156 -9.60 -3.49 -8.50
N PHE A 157 -10.85 -3.87 -8.30
CA PHE A 157 -11.23 -4.75 -7.20
C PHE A 157 -11.22 -6.24 -7.54
N LYS A 158 -10.95 -6.61 -8.81
CA LYS A 158 -10.89 -8.01 -9.24
C LYS A 158 -9.78 -8.77 -8.51
N GLU A 159 -8.61 -8.17 -8.40
CA GLU A 159 -7.49 -8.75 -7.67
C GLU A 159 -7.79 -8.89 -6.17
N LEU A 160 -8.51 -7.93 -5.58
CA LEU A 160 -8.98 -8.02 -4.20
C LEU A 160 -9.90 -9.24 -4.01
N GLN A 161 -10.83 -9.46 -4.95
CA GLN A 161 -11.70 -10.63 -4.95
C GLN A 161 -10.89 -11.94 -5.06
N GLU A 162 -9.92 -11.98 -5.98
CA GLU A 162 -9.04 -13.14 -6.17
C GLU A 162 -8.21 -13.45 -4.91
N ARG A 163 -7.69 -12.43 -4.22
CA ARG A 163 -6.98 -12.59 -2.94
C ARG A 163 -7.90 -13.18 -1.88
N ILE A 164 -9.14 -12.70 -1.76
CA ILE A 164 -10.12 -13.24 -0.82
C ILE A 164 -10.41 -14.69 -1.14
N ILE A 165 -10.69 -15.02 -2.41
CA ILE A 165 -10.97 -16.38 -2.86
C ILE A 165 -9.77 -17.31 -2.55
N LYS A 166 -8.56 -16.90 -2.91
CA LYS A 166 -7.33 -17.68 -2.69
C LYS A 166 -7.10 -17.97 -1.20
N LYS A 167 -7.31 -16.97 -0.34
CA LYS A 167 -7.18 -17.13 1.13
C LYS A 167 -8.26 -18.04 1.70
N MET A 168 -9.48 -17.98 1.20
CA MET A 168 -10.58 -18.83 1.67
C MET A 168 -10.49 -20.25 1.14
N MET A 169 -10.12 -20.44 -0.13
CA MET A 169 -9.98 -21.78 -0.73
C MET A 169 -8.71 -22.53 -0.32
N GLY A 170 -7.66 -21.83 0.11
CA GLY A 170 -6.40 -22.45 0.56
C GLY A 170 -6.53 -23.19 1.91
N LEU A 171 -7.62 -22.95 2.63
CA LEU A 171 -7.92 -23.62 3.89
C LEU A 171 -8.88 -24.78 3.58
N LYS A 172 -8.47 -26.02 3.89
CA LYS A 172 -9.26 -27.25 3.63
C LYS A 172 -10.67 -27.09 4.22
N GLU A 173 -11.63 -26.72 3.38
CA GLU A 173 -13.02 -26.38 3.77
C GLU A 173 -13.71 -27.49 4.55
N LYS A 174 -13.35 -28.77 4.30
CA LYS A 174 -14.00 -29.94 4.91
C LYS A 174 -13.64 -30.17 6.38
N THR A 175 -12.52 -29.60 6.85
CA THR A 175 -12.00 -29.87 8.21
C THR A 175 -12.28 -28.78 9.22
N ILE A 176 -12.77 -27.61 8.77
CA ILE A 176 -12.95 -26.44 9.63
C ILE A 176 -14.37 -26.40 10.20
N SER A 177 -14.47 -26.30 11.52
CA SER A 177 -15.74 -26.13 12.25
C SER A 177 -16.44 -24.82 11.86
N LYS A 178 -17.74 -24.67 12.17
CA LYS A 178 -18.48 -23.41 11.96
C LYS A 178 -17.85 -22.24 12.71
N ALA A 179 -17.36 -22.46 13.94
CA ALA A 179 -16.65 -21.44 14.71
C ALA A 179 -15.35 -21.00 14.01
N GLY A 180 -14.58 -21.96 13.49
CA GLY A 180 -13.38 -21.65 12.69
C GLY A 180 -13.68 -20.87 11.43
N ARG A 181 -14.78 -21.19 10.73
CA ARG A 181 -15.23 -20.40 9.56
C ARG A 181 -15.64 -18.98 9.93
N GLU A 182 -16.31 -18.79 11.06
CA GLU A 182 -16.65 -17.46 11.58
C GLU A 182 -15.38 -16.63 11.79
N THR A 183 -14.41 -17.21 12.51
CA THR A 183 -13.13 -16.55 12.79
C THR A 183 -12.41 -16.15 11.50
N LEU A 184 -12.31 -17.06 10.52
CA LEU A 184 -11.65 -16.79 9.25
C LEU A 184 -12.37 -15.71 8.42
N ILE A 185 -13.69 -15.72 8.37
CA ILE A 185 -14.45 -14.65 7.70
C ILE A 185 -14.13 -13.31 8.35
N LYS A 186 -14.09 -13.24 9.67
CA LYS A 186 -13.83 -12.00 10.41
C LYS A 186 -12.38 -11.54 10.29
N SER A 187 -11.42 -12.44 10.49
CA SER A 187 -9.99 -12.12 10.52
C SER A 187 -9.37 -11.93 9.13
N VAL A 188 -9.89 -12.60 8.10
CA VAL A 188 -9.32 -12.54 6.75
C VAL A 188 -10.17 -11.66 5.83
N VAL A 189 -11.43 -12.04 5.60
CA VAL A 189 -12.26 -11.35 4.60
C VAL A 189 -12.54 -9.92 5.02
N GLN A 190 -12.91 -9.71 6.28
CA GLN A 190 -13.23 -8.37 6.77
C GLN A 190 -11.97 -7.50 6.90
N ALA A 191 -10.83 -8.05 7.30
CA ALA A 191 -9.58 -7.30 7.40
C ALA A 191 -9.08 -6.80 6.03
N ILE A 192 -9.07 -7.69 5.02
CA ILE A 192 -8.68 -7.30 3.66
C ILE A 192 -9.60 -6.18 3.12
N LEU A 193 -10.90 -6.30 3.37
CA LEU A 193 -11.86 -5.31 2.92
C LEU A 193 -11.73 -3.98 3.66
N THR A 194 -11.52 -4.00 4.99
CA THR A 194 -11.44 -2.79 5.81
C THR A 194 -10.39 -1.83 5.28
N TYR A 195 -9.18 -2.32 4.99
CA TYR A 195 -8.10 -1.50 4.45
C TYR A 195 -8.46 -0.85 3.11
N SER A 196 -9.00 -1.64 2.17
CA SER A 196 -9.38 -1.10 0.86
C SER A 196 -10.58 -0.14 0.94
N MET A 197 -11.49 -0.36 1.88
CA MET A 197 -12.68 0.46 2.07
C MET A 197 -12.42 1.78 2.80
N SER A 198 -11.35 1.88 3.58
CA SER A 198 -10.92 3.14 4.21
C SER A 198 -10.46 4.18 3.19
N ILE A 199 -10.04 3.73 1.99
CA ILE A 199 -9.49 4.61 0.95
C ILE A 199 -10.43 4.70 -0.25
N PHE A 200 -11.01 3.57 -0.67
CA PHE A 200 -11.80 3.51 -1.90
C PHE A 200 -13.25 3.09 -1.66
N GLN A 201 -14.13 3.71 -2.41
CA GLN A 201 -15.51 3.30 -2.47
C GLN A 201 -15.68 2.06 -3.36
N ILE A 202 -15.91 0.89 -2.75
CA ILE A 202 -16.10 -0.37 -3.50
C ILE A 202 -17.43 -0.33 -4.27
N PRO A 203 -17.43 -0.67 -5.58
CA PRO A 203 -18.65 -0.74 -6.39
C PRO A 203 -19.67 -1.76 -5.84
N ARG A 204 -20.96 -1.48 -6.03
CA ARG A 204 -22.04 -2.35 -5.54
C ARG A 204 -21.96 -3.77 -6.11
N SER A 205 -21.55 -3.93 -7.37
CA SER A 205 -21.34 -5.25 -8.00
C SER A 205 -20.31 -6.08 -7.24
N VAL A 206 -19.14 -5.49 -6.96
CA VAL A 206 -18.05 -6.13 -6.20
C VAL A 206 -18.51 -6.53 -4.79
N CYS A 207 -19.27 -5.64 -4.11
CA CYS A 207 -19.84 -5.97 -2.80
C CYS A 207 -20.77 -7.18 -2.85
N LYS A 208 -21.59 -7.30 -3.92
CA LYS A 208 -22.48 -8.45 -4.13
C LYS A 208 -21.68 -9.74 -4.31
N ASP A 209 -20.61 -9.70 -5.13
CA ASP A 209 -19.76 -10.86 -5.39
C ASP A 209 -19.08 -11.33 -4.11
N ILE A 210 -18.50 -10.41 -3.33
CA ILE A 210 -17.85 -10.74 -2.07
C ILE A 210 -18.86 -11.29 -1.04
N LYS A 211 -20.08 -10.74 -0.98
CA LYS A 211 -21.17 -11.31 -0.15
C LYS A 211 -21.51 -12.74 -0.58
N SER A 212 -21.56 -13.03 -1.86
CA SER A 212 -21.78 -14.36 -2.40
C SER A 212 -20.66 -15.33 -2.02
N ILE A 213 -19.40 -14.94 -2.22
CA ILE A 213 -18.21 -15.74 -1.85
C ILE A 213 -18.24 -16.06 -0.36
N ARG A 214 -18.49 -15.08 0.50
CA ARG A 214 -18.60 -15.24 1.94
C ARG A 214 -19.73 -16.22 2.34
N ALA A 215 -20.89 -16.09 1.71
CA ALA A 215 -22.02 -16.97 1.96
C ALA A 215 -21.72 -18.42 1.56
N LYS A 216 -21.16 -18.63 0.38
CA LYS A 216 -20.73 -19.95 -0.08
C LYS A 216 -19.77 -20.59 0.91
N TYR A 217 -18.77 -19.87 1.37
CA TYR A 217 -17.80 -20.35 2.34
C TYR A 217 -18.44 -20.68 3.70
N TRP A 218 -19.30 -19.80 4.21
CA TRP A 218 -20.01 -20.01 5.48
C TRP A 218 -20.81 -21.31 5.48
N TRP A 219 -21.53 -21.55 4.39
CA TRP A 219 -22.33 -22.76 4.23
C TRP A 219 -21.51 -23.99 3.81
N GLY A 220 -20.23 -23.84 3.56
CA GLY A 220 -19.34 -24.92 3.12
C GLY A 220 -19.71 -25.46 1.75
N GLN A 221 -20.14 -24.57 0.86
CA GLN A 221 -20.42 -24.91 -0.52
C GLN A 221 -19.11 -25.08 -1.29
N THR A 222 -18.91 -26.24 -1.89
CA THR A 222 -17.77 -26.55 -2.77
C THR A 222 -18.16 -26.38 -4.24
N ARG A 223 -17.17 -26.50 -5.17
CA ARG A 223 -17.46 -26.44 -6.62
C ARG A 223 -18.46 -27.51 -7.05
N ASN A 224 -18.46 -28.68 -6.42
CA ASN A 224 -19.25 -29.85 -6.79
C ASN A 224 -20.52 -30.04 -5.97
N GLU A 225 -20.67 -29.35 -4.83
CA GLU A 225 -21.81 -29.49 -3.93
C GLU A 225 -22.46 -28.14 -3.63
N LYS A 226 -23.68 -27.95 -4.09
CA LYS A 226 -24.53 -26.83 -3.69
C LYS A 226 -25.16 -27.15 -2.33
N LYS A 227 -25.04 -26.22 -1.37
CA LYS A 227 -25.67 -26.35 -0.04
C LYS A 227 -26.76 -25.33 0.16
N ILE A 228 -27.77 -25.69 0.93
CA ILE A 228 -28.91 -24.81 1.27
C ILE A 228 -28.42 -23.73 2.22
N HIS A 229 -28.77 -22.50 1.92
CA HIS A 229 -28.51 -21.35 2.79
C HIS A 229 -29.72 -21.12 3.71
N TRP A 230 -29.67 -21.69 4.91
CA TRP A 230 -30.76 -21.67 5.88
C TRP A 230 -31.10 -20.28 6.41
N ILE A 231 -30.17 -19.35 6.40
CA ILE A 231 -30.33 -18.02 6.97
C ILE A 231 -29.86 -16.97 5.96
N ASN A 232 -30.63 -15.90 5.83
CA ASN A 232 -30.29 -14.79 4.94
C ASN A 232 -29.03 -14.04 5.43
N CYS A 233 -28.20 -13.57 4.49
CA CYS A 233 -26.99 -12.79 4.78
C CYS A 233 -27.24 -11.56 5.67
N LYS A 234 -28.39 -10.92 5.57
CA LYS A 234 -28.76 -9.79 6.45
C LYS A 234 -28.83 -10.22 7.92
N ARG A 235 -29.43 -11.37 8.19
CA ARG A 235 -29.53 -11.92 9.55
C ARG A 235 -28.18 -12.36 10.10
N LEU A 236 -27.29 -12.89 9.26
CA LEU A 236 -25.91 -13.21 9.64
C LEU A 236 -25.09 -11.96 10.02
N CYS A 237 -25.46 -10.80 9.49
CA CYS A 237 -24.81 -9.52 9.83
C CYS A 237 -25.31 -8.93 11.17
N MET A 238 -26.40 -9.42 11.72
CA MET A 238 -26.90 -8.94 13.03
C MET A 238 -25.92 -9.32 14.15
N PRO A 239 -25.86 -8.53 15.24
CA PRO A 239 -25.08 -8.86 16.41
C PRO A 239 -25.46 -10.23 17.02
N LYS A 240 -24.54 -10.88 17.71
CA LYS A 240 -24.75 -12.19 18.33
C LYS A 240 -25.90 -12.20 19.34
N ASN A 241 -26.06 -11.15 20.13
CA ASN A 241 -27.17 -10.96 21.08
C ASN A 241 -28.56 -10.85 20.41
N ARG A 242 -28.60 -10.63 19.09
CA ARG A 242 -29.84 -10.61 18.29
C ARG A 242 -29.95 -11.81 17.35
N GLY A 243 -29.23 -12.89 17.63
CA GLY A 243 -29.26 -14.14 16.85
C GLY A 243 -28.53 -14.11 15.53
N GLY A 244 -27.64 -13.14 15.31
CA GLY A 244 -26.74 -13.07 14.16
C GLY A 244 -25.35 -13.61 14.45
N MET A 245 -24.44 -13.48 13.50
CA MET A 245 -23.03 -13.86 13.64
C MET A 245 -22.10 -12.65 13.77
N GLY A 246 -22.63 -11.43 13.71
CA GLY A 246 -21.88 -10.19 13.75
C GLY A 246 -20.96 -10.00 12.54
N PHE A 247 -21.32 -10.52 11.38
CA PHE A 247 -20.58 -10.23 10.16
C PHE A 247 -20.83 -8.79 9.75
N ARG A 248 -19.78 -8.06 9.38
CA ARG A 248 -19.92 -6.69 8.89
C ARG A 248 -20.71 -6.67 7.58
N ASP A 249 -21.72 -5.81 7.47
CA ASP A 249 -22.34 -5.55 6.19
C ASP A 249 -21.43 -4.64 5.36
N ILE A 250 -20.86 -5.20 4.28
CA ILE A 250 -19.91 -4.52 3.40
C ILE A 250 -20.53 -3.23 2.81
N HIS A 251 -21.84 -3.22 2.59
CA HIS A 251 -22.50 -2.05 2.04
C HIS A 251 -22.71 -0.94 3.08
N ALA A 252 -23.05 -1.29 4.31
CA ALA A 252 -23.24 -0.33 5.40
C ALA A 252 -21.91 0.22 5.91
N PHE A 253 -20.87 -0.59 5.95
CA PHE A 253 -19.52 -0.20 6.38
C PHE A 253 -18.93 0.94 5.53
N LYS A 254 -19.31 1.02 4.25
CA LYS A 254 -18.95 2.09 3.33
C LYS A 254 -19.28 3.50 3.86
N PHE A 255 -20.36 3.64 4.60
CA PHE A 255 -20.82 4.96 5.09
C PHE A 255 -20.18 5.36 6.40
N SER A 256 -19.72 4.41 7.22
CA SER A 256 -19.10 4.70 8.51
C SER A 256 -17.62 5.08 8.41
N THR A 257 -16.90 4.61 7.39
CA THR A 257 -15.47 4.88 7.20
C THR A 257 -15.17 6.17 6.44
N LEU A 258 -16.15 6.75 5.75
CA LEU A 258 -16.00 8.02 5.02
C LEU A 258 -16.44 9.24 5.85
N LEU A 259 -16.91 9.01 7.08
CA LEU A 259 -17.36 10.07 8.01
C LEU A 259 -16.38 10.30 9.18
N CYS A 260 -15.27 9.59 9.22
CA CYS A 260 -14.11 9.86 10.07
C CYS A 260 -12.97 10.41 9.21
#